data_fe12292627b3dace8004e131173e7cc9
#
_entry.id   fe12292627b3dace8004e131173e7cc9
#
_cell.length_a   1.000
_cell.length_b   1.000
_cell.length_c   1.000
_cell.angle_alpha   90.00
_cell.angle_beta   90.00
_cell.angle_gamma   90.00
#
_symmetry.space_group_name_H-M   'P 1'
#
loop_
_entity.id
_entity.type
_entity.pdbx_description
1 polymer ?
#
loop_
_entity_poly.entity_id
_entity_poly.type
_entity_poly.pdbx_seq_one_letter_code
_entity_poly.pdbx_strand_id
1 'polypeptide(L)'
;MAVETRARVTKGKAKGIDACADDRGIIRAAAMDQRGSLMRQIGQQGGQATPASLTEFKTAVTKALTPYASAILMDPEYGLPALRERAPGTGVLLAYEKSGYDADPENRMPDVLDHWTVRRLVEAGADAIKVLVYYDPFDDKDLTDRKDCVLERIGAECAAADVPLFVEPLAYKKGLDERGLDFAKAKPEAVKAYMAKLSEPRFRIDVLKVEVPVNMAFVQGARANTTGQVAHTKAEALRHFKEAADATTKPFIYLSAGVSDDVFRESLEWAGESGARPSGVLCGRATWLEGLPVYAKQGRTAFDAWLHEKGVRNIQMLNEVLDRVAQPWWTVYGGRAAVSA
;
A
#
# COMPACT_ATOMS: atom_id res chain seq x y z
N MET A 1 -22.03 18.77 25.26
CA MET A 1 -21.11 18.84 24.12
C MET A 1 -19.96 17.87 24.39
N ALA A 2 -19.95 16.71 23.77
CA ALA A 2 -18.83 15.77 23.86
C ALA A 2 -17.65 16.43 23.14
N VAL A 3 -16.57 16.68 23.87
CA VAL A 3 -15.27 17.03 23.26
C VAL A 3 -14.82 15.77 22.51
N GLU A 4 -15.01 15.75 21.20
CA GLU A 4 -14.35 14.77 20.35
C GLU A 4 -12.85 14.88 20.59
N THR A 5 -12.30 13.95 21.35
CA THR A 5 -10.86 13.79 21.51
C THR A 5 -10.33 13.34 20.15
N ARG A 6 -9.96 14.30 19.29
CA ARG A 6 -9.22 14.01 18.06
C ARG A 6 -8.00 13.18 18.44
N ALA A 7 -7.83 12.04 17.80
CA ALA A 7 -6.68 11.18 18.02
C ALA A 7 -5.42 12.00 17.78
N ARG A 8 -4.59 12.16 18.84
CA ARG A 8 -3.31 12.86 18.71
C ARG A 8 -2.27 11.89 18.20
N VAL A 9 -1.58 12.27 17.15
CA VAL A 9 -0.36 11.58 16.72
C VAL A 9 0.80 12.02 17.62
N THR A 10 1.65 11.09 18.04
CA THR A 10 2.84 11.40 18.86
C THR A 10 3.95 12.01 17.99
N LYS A 11 4.95 12.65 18.61
CA LYS A 11 6.05 13.31 17.87
C LYS A 11 6.87 12.33 17.02
N GLY A 12 7.18 11.14 17.53
CA GLY A 12 7.93 10.14 16.76
C GLY A 12 7.12 9.61 15.59
N LYS A 13 5.83 9.32 15.81
CA LYS A 13 4.92 8.90 14.73
C LYS A 13 4.75 9.98 13.67
N ALA A 14 4.54 11.24 14.06
CA ALA A 14 4.46 12.36 13.13
C ALA A 14 5.75 12.51 12.31
N LYS A 15 6.91 12.42 12.96
CA LYS A 15 8.21 12.44 12.29
C LYS A 15 8.37 11.31 11.28
N GLY A 16 7.94 10.10 11.63
CA GLY A 16 8.01 8.94 10.72
C GLY A 16 7.07 9.07 9.51
N ILE A 17 5.85 9.61 9.70
CA ILE A 17 4.95 9.88 8.57
C ILE A 17 5.51 11.00 7.69
N ASP A 18 6.05 12.06 8.28
CA ASP A 18 6.71 13.14 7.54
C ASP A 18 7.90 12.64 6.73
N ALA A 19 8.73 11.75 7.29
CA ALA A 19 9.83 11.14 6.54
C ALA A 19 9.35 10.34 5.32
N CYS A 20 8.10 9.81 5.37
CA CYS A 20 7.48 9.10 4.26
C CYS A 20 6.71 10.00 3.29
N ALA A 21 6.56 11.29 3.57
CA ALA A 21 5.82 12.25 2.76
C ALA A 21 6.75 13.28 2.11
N ASP A 22 6.25 13.97 1.07
CA ASP A 22 6.89 15.16 0.55
C ASP A 22 6.65 16.38 1.47
N ASP A 23 7.24 17.53 1.14
CA ASP A 23 7.13 18.78 1.90
C ASP A 23 5.69 19.33 1.96
N ARG A 24 4.81 18.88 1.07
CA ARG A 24 3.37 19.18 1.09
C ARG A 24 2.57 18.17 1.92
N GLY A 25 3.22 17.16 2.50
CA GLY A 25 2.58 16.10 3.28
C GLY A 25 1.88 15.03 2.45
N ILE A 26 2.23 14.90 1.19
CA ILE A 26 1.69 13.86 0.31
C ILE A 26 2.64 12.66 0.29
N ILE A 27 2.11 11.47 0.54
CA ILE A 27 2.88 10.23 0.51
C ILE A 27 2.93 9.72 -0.93
N ARG A 28 4.09 9.86 -1.57
CA ARG A 28 4.38 9.40 -2.95
C ARG A 28 5.33 8.23 -2.91
N ALA A 29 4.94 7.15 -2.24
CA ALA A 29 5.85 6.07 -1.95
C ALA A 29 5.90 5.01 -3.04
N ALA A 30 7.11 4.57 -3.38
CA ALA A 30 7.36 3.37 -4.17
C ALA A 30 7.26 2.11 -3.29
N ALA A 31 6.93 0.95 -3.87
CA ALA A 31 6.81 -0.31 -3.14
C ALA A 31 7.59 -1.44 -3.80
N MET A 32 8.44 -2.09 -3.01
CA MET A 32 9.29 -3.22 -3.41
C MET A 32 9.38 -4.30 -2.32
N ASP A 33 8.31 -4.49 -1.56
CA ASP A 33 8.22 -5.49 -0.48
C ASP A 33 7.90 -6.91 -0.93
N GLN A 34 7.62 -7.14 -2.22
CA GLN A 34 7.36 -8.47 -2.79
C GLN A 34 8.61 -9.36 -2.66
N ARG A 35 8.41 -10.60 -2.22
CA ARG A 35 9.47 -11.60 -1.99
C ARG A 35 9.22 -12.84 -2.86
N GLY A 36 8.60 -13.87 -2.32
CA GLY A 36 8.32 -15.11 -3.02
C GLY A 36 7.49 -14.94 -4.31
N SER A 37 6.54 -14.01 -4.35
CA SER A 37 5.77 -13.70 -5.55
C SER A 37 6.64 -13.11 -6.67
N LEU A 38 7.54 -12.18 -6.34
CA LEU A 38 8.46 -11.60 -7.31
C LEU A 38 9.46 -12.65 -7.81
N MET A 39 9.99 -13.48 -6.90
CA MET A 39 10.90 -14.56 -7.25
C MET A 39 10.24 -15.54 -8.24
N ARG A 40 9.01 -15.97 -7.97
CA ARG A 40 8.21 -16.80 -8.89
C ARG A 40 8.01 -16.14 -10.26
N GLN A 41 7.67 -14.84 -10.27
CA GLN A 41 7.47 -14.11 -11.52
C GLN A 41 8.75 -13.98 -12.35
N ILE A 42 9.91 -13.74 -11.73
CA ILE A 42 11.21 -13.74 -12.42
C ILE A 42 11.44 -15.11 -13.08
N GLY A 43 11.24 -16.20 -12.33
CA GLY A 43 11.38 -17.57 -12.86
C GLY A 43 10.41 -17.89 -14.00
N GLN A 44 9.14 -17.49 -13.89
CA GLN A 44 8.13 -17.67 -14.95
C GLN A 44 8.47 -16.93 -16.25
N GLN A 45 9.24 -15.85 -16.18
CA GLN A 45 9.73 -15.12 -17.35
C GLN A 45 11.07 -15.65 -17.88
N GLY A 46 11.58 -16.75 -17.31
CA GLY A 46 12.85 -17.40 -17.74
C GLY A 46 14.11 -16.83 -17.10
N GLY A 47 13.96 -15.95 -16.10
CA GLY A 47 15.10 -15.41 -15.35
C GLY A 47 15.54 -16.31 -14.19
N GLN A 48 16.70 -16.00 -13.62
CA GLN A 48 17.21 -16.71 -12.45
C GLN A 48 16.45 -16.27 -11.19
N ALA A 49 15.68 -17.18 -10.58
CA ALA A 49 14.88 -16.95 -9.38
C ALA A 49 15.71 -17.25 -8.13
N THR A 50 16.63 -16.38 -7.76
CA THR A 50 17.53 -16.52 -6.62
C THR A 50 17.42 -15.34 -5.65
N PRO A 51 17.84 -15.49 -4.37
CA PRO A 51 17.95 -14.36 -3.45
C PRO A 51 18.80 -13.19 -4.00
N ALA A 52 19.89 -13.52 -4.72
CA ALA A 52 20.77 -12.52 -5.32
C ALA A 52 20.08 -11.71 -6.43
N SER A 53 19.37 -12.38 -7.34
CA SER A 53 18.62 -11.71 -8.41
C SER A 53 17.47 -10.87 -7.86
N LEU A 54 16.86 -11.32 -6.77
CA LEU A 54 15.80 -10.54 -6.08
C LEU A 54 16.38 -9.23 -5.52
N THR A 55 17.50 -9.32 -4.79
CA THR A 55 18.19 -8.13 -4.25
C THR A 55 18.68 -7.20 -5.38
N GLU A 56 19.20 -7.75 -6.48
CA GLU A 56 19.64 -6.98 -7.65
C GLU A 56 18.47 -6.22 -8.30
N PHE A 57 17.34 -6.89 -8.50
CA PHE A 57 16.11 -6.28 -9.04
C PHE A 57 15.64 -5.12 -8.14
N LYS A 58 15.55 -5.36 -6.82
CA LYS A 58 15.16 -4.35 -5.84
C LYS A 58 16.11 -3.16 -5.83
N THR A 59 17.41 -3.41 -5.95
CA THR A 59 18.44 -2.36 -6.03
C THR A 59 18.25 -1.48 -7.26
N ALA A 60 17.95 -2.09 -8.43
CA ALA A 60 17.69 -1.35 -9.66
C ALA A 60 16.48 -0.40 -9.51
N VAL A 61 15.36 -0.95 -9.02
CA VAL A 61 14.13 -0.18 -8.82
C VAL A 61 14.34 0.94 -7.79
N THR A 62 14.99 0.64 -6.68
CA THR A 62 15.30 1.64 -5.64
C THR A 62 16.07 2.81 -6.22
N LYS A 63 17.19 2.52 -6.90
CA LYS A 63 18.04 3.55 -7.50
C LYS A 63 17.30 4.43 -8.51
N ALA A 64 16.48 3.80 -9.37
CA ALA A 64 15.81 4.51 -10.45
C ALA A 64 14.59 5.33 -9.98
N LEU A 65 13.79 4.82 -9.03
CA LEU A 65 12.50 5.42 -8.70
C LEU A 65 12.52 6.32 -7.47
N THR A 66 13.44 6.11 -6.51
CA THR A 66 13.45 6.93 -5.28
C THR A 66 13.77 8.41 -5.48
N PRO A 67 14.46 8.87 -6.54
CA PRO A 67 14.55 10.29 -6.85
C PRO A 67 13.20 10.99 -7.11
N TYR A 68 12.17 10.21 -7.42
CA TYR A 68 10.81 10.69 -7.73
C TYR A 68 9.77 10.26 -6.70
N ALA A 69 10.21 9.63 -5.60
CA ALA A 69 9.35 9.13 -4.53
C ALA A 69 9.70 9.80 -3.20
N SER A 70 8.68 10.06 -2.37
CA SER A 70 8.91 10.53 -0.99
C SER A 70 9.42 9.43 -0.07
N ALA A 71 9.06 8.18 -0.35
CA ALA A 71 9.48 7.02 0.44
C ALA A 71 9.54 5.76 -0.41
N ILE A 72 10.15 4.72 0.16
CA ILE A 72 10.15 3.37 -0.40
C ILE A 72 9.75 2.34 0.66
N LEU A 73 8.81 1.45 0.30
CA LEU A 73 8.49 0.26 1.08
C LEU A 73 9.37 -0.90 0.64
N MET A 74 10.02 -1.53 1.61
CA MET A 74 10.93 -2.64 1.37
C MET A 74 10.68 -3.78 2.38
N ASP A 75 11.07 -5.00 2.02
CA ASP A 75 11.18 -6.10 2.97
C ASP A 75 12.58 -6.13 3.62
N PRO A 76 12.72 -6.59 4.87
CA PRO A 76 14.02 -6.64 5.51
C PRO A 76 14.86 -7.85 5.11
N GLU A 77 14.29 -8.86 4.41
CA GLU A 77 15.01 -10.11 4.09
C GLU A 77 15.93 -9.95 2.87
N TYR A 78 15.43 -9.30 1.81
CA TYR A 78 16.16 -9.13 0.54
C TYR A 78 16.38 -7.68 0.17
N GLY A 79 15.69 -6.77 0.84
CA GLY A 79 15.61 -5.36 0.46
C GLY A 79 16.60 -4.44 1.19
N LEU A 80 17.09 -4.80 2.38
CA LEU A 80 18.00 -3.93 3.14
C LEU A 80 19.25 -3.50 2.35
N PRO A 81 19.91 -4.38 1.57
CA PRO A 81 21.04 -3.93 0.74
C PRO A 81 20.65 -2.89 -0.31
N ALA A 82 19.43 -3.00 -0.88
CA ALA A 82 18.94 -2.08 -1.89
C ALA A 82 18.70 -0.66 -1.34
N LEU A 83 18.37 -0.52 -0.06
CA LEU A 83 18.15 0.78 0.58
C LEU A 83 19.38 1.69 0.58
N ARG A 84 20.58 1.15 0.40
CA ARG A 84 21.82 1.92 0.28
C ARG A 84 21.87 2.77 -1.00
N GLU A 85 21.11 2.37 -2.02
CA GLU A 85 21.05 3.04 -3.32
C GLU A 85 19.86 4.02 -3.44
N ARG A 86 19.10 4.23 -2.34
CA ARG A 86 18.00 5.19 -2.36
C ARG A 86 18.49 6.62 -2.43
N ALA A 87 17.72 7.48 -3.05
CA ALA A 87 18.00 8.91 -3.09
C ALA A 87 18.02 9.50 -1.67
N PRO A 88 18.89 10.49 -1.41
CA PRO A 88 18.88 11.20 -0.13
C PRO A 88 17.52 11.80 0.20
N GLY A 89 17.08 11.69 1.45
CA GLY A 89 15.79 12.22 1.90
C GLY A 89 14.59 11.29 1.64
N THR A 90 14.77 10.17 0.93
CA THR A 90 13.70 9.18 0.76
C THR A 90 13.46 8.42 2.06
N GLY A 91 12.23 8.49 2.59
CA GLY A 91 11.81 7.74 3.77
C GLY A 91 11.73 6.22 3.53
N VAL A 92 11.77 5.45 4.60
CA VAL A 92 11.80 3.99 4.56
C VAL A 92 10.63 3.40 5.33
N LEU A 93 9.79 2.64 4.64
CA LEU A 93 8.85 1.72 5.29
C LEU A 93 9.44 0.31 5.24
N LEU A 94 9.39 -0.43 6.33
CA LEU A 94 9.77 -1.84 6.35
C LEU A 94 8.55 -2.73 6.61
N ALA A 95 8.41 -3.78 5.78
CA ALA A 95 7.38 -4.79 5.95
C ALA A 95 7.71 -5.71 7.13
N TYR A 96 6.74 -5.88 8.03
CA TYR A 96 6.90 -6.73 9.22
C TYR A 96 6.23 -8.10 9.04
N GLU A 97 5.25 -8.21 8.14
CA GLU A 97 4.58 -9.49 7.85
C GLU A 97 5.46 -10.46 7.09
N LYS A 98 5.24 -11.78 7.29
CA LYS A 98 5.72 -12.82 6.41
C LYS A 98 5.00 -12.75 5.06
N SER A 99 5.67 -13.17 3.99
CA SER A 99 5.01 -13.49 2.73
C SER A 99 4.47 -14.91 2.76
N GLY A 100 3.37 -15.20 2.05
CA GLY A 100 2.85 -16.56 1.92
C GLY A 100 1.60 -16.85 2.73
N TYR A 101 0.77 -15.86 2.97
CA TYR A 101 -0.60 -16.02 3.48
C TYR A 101 -1.45 -17.01 2.65
N ASP A 102 -0.99 -17.34 1.45
CA ASP A 102 -1.61 -18.31 0.54
C ASP A 102 -1.55 -19.75 1.08
N ALA A 103 -0.69 -20.04 2.09
CA ALA A 103 -0.56 -21.35 2.70
C ALA A 103 -1.80 -21.77 3.49
N ASP A 104 -2.62 -20.81 3.95
CA ASP A 104 -3.90 -21.06 4.61
C ASP A 104 -4.98 -20.16 3.97
N PRO A 105 -5.50 -20.53 2.79
CA PRO A 105 -6.43 -19.70 2.03
C PRO A 105 -7.79 -19.51 2.73
N GLU A 106 -8.13 -20.37 3.69
CA GLU A 106 -9.41 -20.26 4.41
C GLU A 106 -9.35 -19.23 5.53
N ASN A 107 -8.26 -19.19 6.29
CA ASN A 107 -8.16 -18.32 7.46
C ASN A 107 -7.31 -17.07 7.19
N ARG A 108 -6.26 -17.20 6.38
CA ARG A 108 -5.34 -16.10 6.03
C ARG A 108 -4.91 -15.28 7.25
N MET A 109 -4.52 -16.02 8.32
CA MET A 109 -4.07 -15.39 9.56
C MET A 109 -2.78 -14.61 9.32
N PRO A 110 -2.70 -13.35 9.77
CA PRO A 110 -1.47 -12.58 9.68
C PRO A 110 -0.37 -13.24 10.50
N ASP A 111 0.83 -13.25 9.95
CA ASP A 111 2.04 -13.73 10.60
C ASP A 111 3.18 -12.73 10.42
N VAL A 112 4.02 -12.58 11.42
CA VAL A 112 5.14 -11.65 11.40
C VAL A 112 6.46 -12.39 11.22
N LEU A 113 7.48 -11.69 10.75
CA LEU A 113 8.81 -12.24 10.51
C LEU A 113 9.46 -12.71 11.83
N ASP A 114 9.86 -13.99 11.92
CA ASP A 114 10.34 -14.65 13.15
C ASP A 114 11.55 -13.98 13.79
N HIS A 115 12.43 -13.39 12.98
CA HIS A 115 13.69 -12.78 13.45
C HIS A 115 13.61 -11.27 13.60
N TRP A 116 12.42 -10.68 13.38
CA TRP A 116 12.21 -9.25 13.42
C TRP A 116 11.21 -8.85 14.51
N THR A 117 11.41 -7.68 15.05
CA THR A 117 10.47 -6.96 15.90
C THR A 117 10.39 -5.53 15.38
N VAL A 118 9.37 -4.77 15.78
CA VAL A 118 9.28 -3.35 15.43
C VAL A 118 10.58 -2.62 15.80
N ARG A 119 11.14 -2.86 17.00
CA ARG A 119 12.41 -2.27 17.43
C ARG A 119 13.56 -2.58 16.47
N ARG A 120 13.73 -3.84 16.07
CA ARG A 120 14.79 -4.24 15.12
C ARG A 120 14.60 -3.62 13.74
N LEU A 121 13.36 -3.45 13.28
CA LEU A 121 13.07 -2.76 12.02
C LEU A 121 13.44 -1.28 12.10
N VAL A 122 13.16 -0.61 13.23
CA VAL A 122 13.59 0.78 13.47
C VAL A 122 15.11 0.88 13.51
N GLU A 123 15.80 -0.04 14.22
CA GLU A 123 17.26 -0.13 14.26
C GLU A 123 17.87 -0.38 12.87
N ALA A 124 17.15 -1.07 11.99
CA ALA A 124 17.53 -1.28 10.58
C ALA A 124 17.25 -0.07 9.67
N GLY A 125 16.65 0.99 10.20
CA GLY A 125 16.44 2.27 9.51
C GLY A 125 15.01 2.51 9.02
N ALA A 126 14.00 1.83 9.58
CA ALA A 126 12.61 2.11 9.26
C ALA A 126 12.14 3.44 9.88
N ASP A 127 11.58 4.31 9.05
CA ASP A 127 10.82 5.49 9.49
C ASP A 127 9.36 5.11 9.81
N ALA A 128 8.85 4.04 9.20
CA ALA A 128 7.52 3.50 9.42
C ALA A 128 7.51 1.97 9.30
N ILE A 129 6.56 1.34 9.99
CA ILE A 129 6.31 -0.10 9.91
C ILE A 129 5.08 -0.34 9.06
N LYS A 130 5.15 -1.33 8.14
CA LYS A 130 4.00 -1.73 7.33
C LYS A 130 3.64 -3.18 7.61
N VAL A 131 2.33 -3.44 7.72
CA VAL A 131 1.78 -4.80 7.85
C VAL A 131 0.63 -4.99 6.87
N LEU A 132 0.69 -6.06 6.08
CA LEU A 132 -0.42 -6.52 5.26
C LEU A 132 -1.27 -7.52 6.04
N VAL A 133 -2.58 -7.40 5.91
CA VAL A 133 -3.54 -8.37 6.45
C VAL A 133 -4.67 -8.62 5.47
N TYR A 134 -4.97 -9.88 5.18
CA TYR A 134 -6.23 -10.23 4.53
C TYR A 134 -7.36 -10.07 5.53
N TYR A 135 -8.33 -9.22 5.21
CA TYR A 135 -9.35 -8.83 6.17
C TYR A 135 -10.73 -8.77 5.51
N ASP A 136 -11.62 -9.67 5.92
CA ASP A 136 -13.05 -9.60 5.65
C ASP A 136 -13.76 -9.21 6.94
N PRO A 137 -14.33 -7.99 7.05
CA PRO A 137 -15.06 -7.57 8.26
C PRO A 137 -16.31 -8.41 8.56
N PHE A 138 -16.77 -9.19 7.59
CA PHE A 138 -17.98 -10.01 7.64
C PHE A 138 -17.68 -11.51 7.77
N ASP A 139 -16.41 -11.87 7.98
CA ASP A 139 -16.00 -13.25 8.25
C ASP A 139 -16.45 -13.72 9.64
N ASP A 140 -16.20 -14.97 9.97
CA ASP A 140 -16.45 -15.51 11.29
C ASP A 140 -15.88 -14.63 12.38
N LYS A 141 -16.67 -14.44 13.46
CA LYS A 141 -16.32 -13.54 14.54
C LYS A 141 -15.03 -13.95 15.27
N ASP A 142 -14.81 -15.25 15.50
CA ASP A 142 -13.59 -15.73 16.16
C ASP A 142 -12.37 -15.43 15.29
N LEU A 143 -12.48 -15.65 13.97
CA LEU A 143 -11.40 -15.38 13.04
C LEU A 143 -11.07 -13.88 12.97
N THR A 144 -12.08 -13.01 12.91
CA THR A 144 -11.88 -11.56 12.91
C THR A 144 -11.29 -11.07 14.23
N ASP A 145 -11.79 -11.54 15.37
CA ASP A 145 -11.25 -11.19 16.70
C ASP A 145 -9.77 -11.64 16.84
N ARG A 146 -9.40 -12.80 16.30
CA ARG A 146 -8.01 -13.27 16.29
C ARG A 146 -7.10 -12.36 15.46
N LYS A 147 -7.54 -11.93 14.28
CA LYS A 147 -6.82 -10.96 13.43
C LYS A 147 -6.71 -9.60 14.12
N ASP A 148 -7.78 -9.13 14.74
CA ASP A 148 -7.79 -7.91 15.53
C ASP A 148 -6.73 -7.96 16.65
N CYS A 149 -6.67 -9.05 17.41
CA CYS A 149 -5.66 -9.24 18.45
C CYS A 149 -4.23 -9.17 17.93
N VAL A 150 -3.95 -9.68 16.73
CA VAL A 150 -2.61 -9.58 16.13
C VAL A 150 -2.29 -8.12 15.80
N LEU A 151 -3.23 -7.40 15.17
CA LEU A 151 -3.04 -5.98 14.84
C LEU A 151 -2.88 -5.11 16.08
N GLU A 152 -3.63 -5.38 17.15
CA GLU A 152 -3.48 -4.67 18.44
C GLU A 152 -2.09 -4.86 19.06
N ARG A 153 -1.53 -6.07 19.00
CA ARG A 153 -0.16 -6.36 19.47
C ARG A 153 0.88 -5.60 18.66
N ILE A 154 0.76 -5.62 17.33
CA ILE A 154 1.67 -4.87 16.45
C ILE A 154 1.55 -3.37 16.70
N GLY A 155 0.32 -2.86 16.85
CA GLY A 155 0.07 -1.46 17.20
C GLY A 155 0.66 -1.06 18.57
N ALA A 156 0.66 -1.98 19.54
CA ALA A 156 1.30 -1.77 20.83
C ALA A 156 2.84 -1.71 20.72
N GLU A 157 3.46 -2.58 19.92
CA GLU A 157 4.89 -2.52 19.63
C GLU A 157 5.28 -1.20 18.95
N CYS A 158 4.51 -0.77 17.93
CA CYS A 158 4.75 0.49 17.23
C CYS A 158 4.59 1.70 18.17
N ALA A 159 3.60 1.66 19.06
CA ALA A 159 3.42 2.73 20.06
C ALA A 159 4.58 2.77 21.08
N ALA A 160 5.09 1.63 21.50
CA ALA A 160 6.23 1.55 22.41
C ALA A 160 7.54 2.06 21.78
N ALA A 161 7.70 1.88 20.47
CA ALA A 161 8.83 2.37 19.69
C ALA A 161 8.64 3.81 19.17
N ASP A 162 7.49 4.42 19.40
CA ASP A 162 7.08 5.73 18.87
C ASP A 162 7.28 5.87 17.35
N VAL A 163 6.93 4.80 16.61
CA VAL A 163 7.02 4.71 15.14
C VAL A 163 5.63 4.51 14.54
N PRO A 164 5.31 5.12 13.38
CA PRO A 164 3.98 4.98 12.77
C PRO A 164 3.77 3.57 12.20
N LEU A 165 2.53 3.09 12.34
CA LEU A 165 2.05 1.84 11.77
C LEU A 165 1.17 2.12 10.54
N PHE A 166 1.58 1.56 9.40
CA PHE A 166 0.82 1.51 8.16
C PHE A 166 0.20 0.12 8.02
N VAL A 167 -1.11 0.00 7.96
CA VAL A 167 -1.77 -1.29 7.73
C VAL A 167 -2.36 -1.35 6.34
N GLU A 168 -2.07 -2.45 5.66
CA GLU A 168 -2.56 -2.78 4.32
C GLU A 168 -3.62 -3.88 4.41
N PRO A 169 -4.90 -3.55 4.62
CA PRO A 169 -5.97 -4.54 4.54
C PRO A 169 -6.25 -4.89 3.08
N LEU A 170 -6.28 -6.18 2.77
CA LEU A 170 -6.72 -6.70 1.49
C LEU A 170 -8.05 -7.43 1.67
N ALA A 171 -9.07 -6.95 0.96
CA ALA A 171 -10.39 -7.60 0.96
C ALA A 171 -10.32 -8.98 0.31
N TYR A 172 -10.96 -9.95 0.93
CA TYR A 172 -11.24 -11.27 0.38
C TYR A 172 -12.62 -11.72 0.85
N LYS A 173 -13.15 -12.75 0.24
CA LYS A 173 -14.37 -13.39 0.71
C LYS A 173 -14.29 -14.88 0.45
N LYS A 174 -14.50 -15.68 1.49
CA LYS A 174 -14.50 -17.15 1.36
C LYS A 174 -15.47 -17.61 0.26
N GLY A 175 -14.99 -18.51 -0.60
CA GLY A 175 -15.78 -19.08 -1.69
C GLY A 175 -15.94 -18.19 -2.92
N LEU A 176 -15.40 -16.96 -2.93
CA LEU A 176 -15.41 -16.10 -4.12
C LEU A 176 -14.00 -15.97 -4.70
N ASP A 177 -13.92 -15.98 -6.04
CA ASP A 177 -12.70 -15.60 -6.75
C ASP A 177 -12.54 -14.07 -6.69
N GLU A 178 -11.44 -13.60 -6.11
CA GLU A 178 -11.12 -12.16 -5.96
C GLU A 178 -11.01 -11.43 -7.30
N ARG A 179 -10.85 -12.17 -8.41
CA ARG A 179 -10.84 -11.64 -9.78
C ARG A 179 -12.19 -11.72 -10.46
N GLY A 180 -13.19 -12.32 -9.81
CA GLY A 180 -14.51 -12.56 -10.36
C GLY A 180 -15.49 -11.40 -10.18
N LEU A 181 -16.57 -11.43 -10.98
CA LEU A 181 -17.64 -10.44 -10.96
C LEU A 181 -18.35 -10.38 -9.59
N ASP A 182 -18.59 -11.55 -8.96
CA ASP A 182 -19.32 -11.58 -7.70
C ASP A 182 -18.51 -10.98 -6.54
N PHE A 183 -17.20 -11.19 -6.53
CA PHE A 183 -16.35 -10.47 -5.60
C PHE A 183 -16.30 -8.97 -5.91
N ALA A 184 -16.26 -8.57 -7.20
CA ALA A 184 -16.30 -7.17 -7.59
C ALA A 184 -17.55 -6.44 -7.09
N LYS A 185 -18.70 -7.11 -7.03
CA LYS A 185 -19.95 -6.58 -6.44
C LYS A 185 -19.85 -6.42 -4.91
N ALA A 186 -19.18 -7.33 -4.21
CA ALA A 186 -19.07 -7.33 -2.75
C ALA A 186 -17.96 -6.42 -2.23
N LYS A 187 -16.93 -6.17 -3.02
CA LYS A 187 -15.71 -5.45 -2.62
C LYS A 187 -15.95 -4.07 -2.00
N PRO A 188 -16.82 -3.20 -2.55
CA PRO A 188 -17.00 -1.85 -1.99
C PRO A 188 -17.41 -1.84 -0.53
N GLU A 189 -18.34 -2.72 -0.15
CA GLU A 189 -18.80 -2.80 1.23
C GLU A 189 -17.71 -3.35 2.16
N ALA A 190 -16.92 -4.33 1.70
CA ALA A 190 -15.79 -4.84 2.47
C ALA A 190 -14.74 -3.76 2.71
N VAL A 191 -14.38 -2.99 1.66
CA VAL A 191 -13.40 -1.89 1.77
C VAL A 191 -13.89 -0.81 2.73
N LYS A 192 -15.11 -0.35 2.59
CA LYS A 192 -15.72 0.63 3.49
C LYS A 192 -15.73 0.13 4.95
N ALA A 193 -16.14 -1.11 5.16
CA ALA A 193 -16.24 -1.68 6.50
C ALA A 193 -14.88 -1.86 7.18
N TYR A 194 -13.83 -2.33 6.46
CA TYR A 194 -12.52 -2.43 7.08
C TYR A 194 -11.88 -1.06 7.32
N MET A 195 -12.13 -0.05 6.46
CA MET A 195 -11.63 1.31 6.70
C MET A 195 -12.22 1.91 7.98
N ALA A 196 -13.51 1.69 8.23
CA ALA A 196 -14.15 2.08 9.49
C ALA A 196 -13.56 1.33 10.69
N LYS A 197 -13.53 0.00 10.60
CA LYS A 197 -13.08 -0.90 11.67
C LYS A 197 -11.64 -0.63 12.09
N LEU A 198 -10.73 -0.58 11.14
CA LEU A 198 -9.29 -0.38 11.40
C LEU A 198 -8.94 1.07 11.78
N SER A 199 -9.91 1.98 11.75
CA SER A 199 -9.77 3.33 12.30
C SER A 199 -9.97 3.40 13.81
N GLU A 200 -10.47 2.32 14.45
CA GLU A 200 -10.68 2.25 15.90
C GLU A 200 -9.37 2.50 16.67
N PRO A 201 -9.38 3.31 17.75
CA PRO A 201 -8.16 3.67 18.50
C PRO A 201 -7.38 2.49 19.07
N ARG A 202 -8.04 1.35 19.34
CA ARG A 202 -7.42 0.17 19.93
C ARG A 202 -6.31 -0.42 19.04
N PHE A 203 -6.42 -0.29 17.71
CA PHE A 203 -5.41 -0.79 16.77
C PHE A 203 -4.16 0.08 16.70
N ARG A 204 -4.23 1.35 17.14
CA ARG A 204 -3.11 2.31 17.09
C ARG A 204 -2.50 2.45 15.69
N ILE A 205 -3.31 2.22 14.65
CA ILE A 205 -2.93 2.40 13.25
C ILE A 205 -2.86 3.90 12.97
N ASP A 206 -1.84 4.32 12.23
CA ASP A 206 -1.62 5.74 11.91
C ASP A 206 -1.99 6.06 10.46
N VAL A 207 -1.76 5.14 9.53
CA VAL A 207 -2.11 5.29 8.10
C VAL A 207 -2.68 3.98 7.57
N LEU A 208 -3.77 4.07 6.81
CA LEU A 208 -4.32 2.93 6.08
C LEU A 208 -3.80 2.92 4.64
N LYS A 209 -3.22 1.80 4.20
CA LYS A 209 -2.86 1.54 2.81
C LYS A 209 -3.94 0.66 2.20
N VAL A 210 -4.86 1.25 1.46
CA VAL A 210 -6.11 0.59 1.06
C VAL A 210 -6.18 0.27 -0.42
N GLU A 211 -6.98 -0.73 -0.74
CA GLU A 211 -7.36 -1.00 -2.12
C GLU A 211 -8.29 0.08 -2.66
N VAL A 212 -8.27 0.28 -3.98
CA VAL A 212 -9.36 0.96 -4.68
C VAL A 212 -10.67 0.21 -4.39
N PRO A 213 -11.74 0.88 -3.93
CA PRO A 213 -12.94 0.23 -3.39
C PRO A 213 -13.74 -0.56 -4.43
N VAL A 214 -13.51 -0.32 -5.72
CA VAL A 214 -14.14 -1.05 -6.82
C VAL A 214 -13.10 -1.82 -7.64
N ASN A 215 -13.51 -2.90 -8.29
CA ASN A 215 -12.66 -3.54 -9.29
C ASN A 215 -12.91 -2.88 -10.65
N MET A 216 -11.97 -2.07 -11.12
CA MET A 216 -12.09 -1.30 -12.37
C MET A 216 -12.36 -2.19 -13.60
N ALA A 217 -11.97 -3.47 -13.58
CA ALA A 217 -12.29 -4.41 -14.67
C ALA A 217 -13.80 -4.69 -14.81
N PHE A 218 -14.60 -4.35 -13.81
CA PHE A 218 -16.05 -4.54 -13.80
C PHE A 218 -16.83 -3.23 -13.60
N VAL A 219 -16.21 -2.08 -13.84
CA VAL A 219 -16.93 -0.80 -13.81
C VAL A 219 -17.22 -0.31 -15.23
N GLN A 220 -18.46 0.07 -15.47
CA GLN A 220 -18.88 0.60 -16.75
C GLN A 220 -18.06 1.84 -17.16
N GLY A 221 -17.46 1.81 -18.35
CA GLY A 221 -16.70 2.90 -18.91
C GLY A 221 -15.25 3.01 -18.40
N ALA A 222 -14.80 2.13 -17.46
CA ALA A 222 -13.40 2.07 -17.06
C ALA A 222 -12.53 1.40 -18.14
N ARG A 223 -11.30 1.87 -18.31
CA ARG A 223 -10.33 1.31 -19.30
C ARG A 223 -10.06 -0.18 -19.07
N ALA A 224 -10.01 -0.59 -17.81
CA ALA A 224 -9.80 -1.98 -17.44
C ALA A 224 -10.98 -2.91 -17.80
N ASN A 225 -12.18 -2.35 -18.05
CA ASN A 225 -13.35 -3.17 -18.41
C ASN A 225 -13.34 -3.54 -19.89
N THR A 226 -12.59 -4.57 -20.22
CA THR A 226 -12.47 -5.11 -21.59
C THR A 226 -13.48 -6.21 -21.90
N THR A 227 -14.15 -6.77 -20.89
CA THR A 227 -15.10 -7.89 -21.03
C THR A 227 -16.55 -7.43 -21.20
N GLY A 228 -16.87 -6.18 -20.89
CA GLY A 228 -18.23 -5.65 -20.88
C GLY A 228 -19.09 -6.12 -19.69
N GLN A 229 -18.55 -6.97 -18.80
CA GLN A 229 -19.24 -7.34 -17.57
C GLN A 229 -19.24 -6.15 -16.60
N VAL A 230 -20.38 -5.89 -15.96
CA VAL A 230 -20.56 -4.71 -15.11
C VAL A 230 -21.03 -5.13 -13.71
N ALA A 231 -20.22 -4.81 -12.70
CA ALA A 231 -20.61 -4.85 -11.29
C ALA A 231 -21.22 -3.49 -10.88
N HIS A 232 -20.66 -2.40 -11.37
CA HIS A 232 -21.04 -1.03 -11.01
C HIS A 232 -21.00 -0.11 -12.23
N THR A 233 -21.95 0.82 -12.30
CA THR A 233 -21.85 1.99 -13.17
C THR A 233 -20.75 2.93 -12.67
N LYS A 234 -20.28 3.89 -13.50
CA LYS A 234 -19.33 4.91 -13.06
C LYS A 234 -19.87 5.71 -11.86
N ALA A 235 -21.14 6.09 -11.90
CA ALA A 235 -21.77 6.85 -10.81
C ALA A 235 -21.76 6.09 -9.47
N GLU A 236 -22.04 4.78 -9.50
CA GLU A 236 -21.95 3.93 -8.31
C GLU A 236 -20.50 3.79 -7.84
N ALA A 237 -19.56 3.62 -8.76
CA ALA A 237 -18.14 3.56 -8.41
C ALA A 237 -17.67 4.84 -7.70
N LEU A 238 -18.00 6.01 -8.22
CA LEU A 238 -17.69 7.31 -7.57
C LEU A 238 -18.29 7.41 -6.18
N ARG A 239 -19.55 6.97 -6.00
CA ARG A 239 -20.17 6.91 -4.68
C ARG A 239 -19.39 5.99 -3.73
N HIS A 240 -18.97 4.80 -4.17
CA HIS A 240 -18.18 3.88 -3.35
C HIS A 240 -16.81 4.45 -2.96
N PHE A 241 -16.13 5.18 -3.84
CA PHE A 241 -14.92 5.91 -3.47
C PHE A 241 -15.16 6.90 -2.34
N LYS A 242 -16.24 7.69 -2.44
CA LYS A 242 -16.58 8.68 -1.41
C LYS A 242 -16.97 8.03 -0.08
N GLU A 243 -17.84 7.02 -0.12
CA GLU A 243 -18.31 6.31 1.08
C GLU A 243 -17.17 5.63 1.81
N ALA A 244 -16.20 5.00 1.10
CA ALA A 244 -15.04 4.39 1.70
C ALA A 244 -14.12 5.45 2.35
N ALA A 245 -13.89 6.58 1.67
CA ALA A 245 -13.08 7.67 2.21
C ALA A 245 -13.70 8.29 3.46
N ASP A 246 -15.03 8.44 3.50
CA ASP A 246 -15.76 9.01 4.65
C ASP A 246 -15.85 8.05 5.85
N ALA A 247 -15.61 6.76 5.62
CA ALA A 247 -15.67 5.75 6.68
C ALA A 247 -14.45 5.76 7.60
N THR A 248 -13.33 6.37 7.18
CA THR A 248 -12.10 6.40 7.98
C THR A 248 -11.88 7.75 8.66
N THR A 249 -11.29 7.72 9.85
CA THR A 249 -10.77 8.90 10.57
C THR A 249 -9.23 9.00 10.47
N LYS A 250 -8.61 8.14 9.67
CA LYS A 250 -7.16 8.08 9.47
C LYS A 250 -6.75 8.65 8.12
N PRO A 251 -5.52 9.16 7.96
CA PRO A 251 -4.95 9.33 6.64
C PRO A 251 -4.95 7.98 5.93
N PHE A 252 -5.30 7.97 4.65
CA PHE A 252 -5.21 6.74 3.85
C PHE A 252 -4.51 6.99 2.52
N ILE A 253 -3.86 5.96 2.02
CA ILE A 253 -3.15 5.93 0.74
C ILE A 253 -3.62 4.74 -0.07
N TYR A 254 -3.66 4.87 -1.40
CA TYR A 254 -4.06 3.76 -2.26
C TYR A 254 -2.88 2.87 -2.65
N LEU A 255 -3.16 1.57 -2.81
CA LEU A 255 -2.29 0.58 -3.43
C LEU A 255 -2.75 0.25 -4.86
N SER A 256 -1.82 -0.13 -5.73
CA SER A 256 -2.11 -0.41 -7.14
C SER A 256 -2.65 -1.82 -7.42
N ALA A 257 -2.65 -2.73 -6.46
CA ALA A 257 -3.10 -4.14 -6.59
C ALA A 257 -2.48 -4.91 -7.80
N GLY A 258 -1.45 -4.36 -8.45
CA GLY A 258 -0.81 -4.97 -9.62
C GLY A 258 -1.53 -4.73 -10.95
N VAL A 259 -2.44 -3.77 -11.02
CA VAL A 259 -2.96 -3.25 -12.30
C VAL A 259 -1.88 -2.44 -13.03
N SER A 260 -2.09 -2.15 -14.32
CA SER A 260 -1.21 -1.28 -15.10
C SER A 260 -1.20 0.16 -14.58
N ASP A 261 -0.18 0.91 -14.94
CA ASP A 261 -0.02 2.31 -14.51
C ASP A 261 -1.20 3.19 -14.93
N ASP A 262 -1.67 3.05 -16.17
CA ASP A 262 -2.78 3.83 -16.71
C ASP A 262 -4.13 3.52 -16.01
N VAL A 263 -4.39 2.26 -15.66
CA VAL A 263 -5.56 1.84 -14.88
C VAL A 263 -5.49 2.39 -13.45
N PHE A 264 -4.30 2.36 -12.83
CA PHE A 264 -4.15 2.90 -11.49
C PHE A 264 -4.34 4.41 -11.46
N ARG A 265 -3.78 5.14 -12.43
CA ARG A 265 -3.99 6.59 -12.56
C ARG A 265 -5.46 6.95 -12.78
N GLU A 266 -6.16 6.22 -13.67
CA GLU A 266 -7.62 6.40 -13.86
C GLU A 266 -8.38 6.21 -12.53
N SER A 267 -8.01 5.19 -11.73
CA SER A 267 -8.62 4.97 -10.42
C SER A 267 -8.43 6.15 -9.46
N LEU A 268 -7.25 6.78 -9.48
CA LEU A 268 -6.97 7.96 -8.66
C LEU A 268 -7.70 9.22 -9.17
N GLU A 269 -7.82 9.39 -10.48
CA GLU A 269 -8.63 10.46 -11.08
C GLU A 269 -10.10 10.34 -10.65
N TRP A 270 -10.65 9.12 -10.66
CA TRP A 270 -12.01 8.88 -10.18
C TRP A 270 -12.16 9.09 -8.67
N ALA A 271 -11.14 8.72 -7.88
CA ALA A 271 -11.11 9.09 -6.46
C ALA A 271 -11.22 10.61 -6.28
N GLY A 272 -10.44 11.38 -7.04
CA GLY A 272 -10.51 12.84 -7.03
C GLY A 272 -11.88 13.38 -7.48
N GLU A 273 -12.45 12.84 -8.55
CA GLU A 273 -13.78 13.18 -9.08
C GLU A 273 -14.89 12.92 -8.05
N SER A 274 -14.78 11.82 -7.29
CA SER A 274 -15.73 11.47 -6.24
C SER A 274 -15.69 12.38 -5.01
N GLY A 275 -14.63 13.17 -4.86
CA GLY A 275 -14.35 13.95 -3.65
C GLY A 275 -13.63 13.15 -2.56
N ALA A 276 -13.24 11.90 -2.79
CA ALA A 276 -12.28 11.20 -1.95
C ALA A 276 -10.92 11.92 -2.01
N ARG A 277 -10.27 12.05 -0.86
CA ARG A 277 -8.99 12.77 -0.71
C ARG A 277 -7.97 11.87 -0.04
N PRO A 278 -7.31 10.95 -0.79
CA PRO A 278 -6.23 10.16 -0.23
C PRO A 278 -5.06 11.06 0.18
N SER A 279 -4.26 10.60 1.14
CA SER A 279 -3.00 11.27 1.48
C SER A 279 -1.84 10.86 0.56
N GLY A 280 -2.13 10.13 -0.48
CA GLY A 280 -1.15 9.69 -1.47
C GLY A 280 -1.33 8.24 -1.90
N VAL A 281 -0.22 7.62 -2.26
CA VAL A 281 -0.13 6.23 -2.70
C VAL A 281 1.09 5.53 -2.12
N LEU A 282 1.03 4.20 -2.08
CA LEU A 282 2.19 3.34 -1.96
C LEU A 282 2.15 2.35 -3.13
N CYS A 283 2.80 2.75 -4.23
CA CYS A 283 2.67 2.12 -5.54
C CYS A 283 3.89 1.26 -5.88
N GLY A 284 3.66 0.02 -6.22
CA GLY A 284 4.72 -0.92 -6.62
C GLY A 284 4.60 -1.33 -8.07
N ARG A 285 3.95 -2.46 -8.30
CA ARG A 285 3.90 -3.16 -9.59
C ARG A 285 3.45 -2.30 -10.75
N ALA A 286 2.53 -1.37 -10.59
CA ALA A 286 2.11 -0.47 -11.65
C ALA A 286 3.28 0.34 -12.26
N THR A 287 4.32 0.66 -11.47
CA THR A 287 5.46 1.44 -11.97
C THR A 287 6.57 0.61 -12.61
N TRP A 288 6.77 -0.65 -12.17
CA TRP A 288 7.93 -1.45 -12.58
C TRP A 288 7.64 -2.85 -13.15
N LEU A 289 6.40 -3.38 -13.02
CA LEU A 289 6.09 -4.77 -13.38
C LEU A 289 6.34 -5.08 -14.86
N GLU A 290 6.03 -4.16 -15.76
CA GLU A 290 6.26 -4.33 -17.20
C GLU A 290 7.75 -4.45 -17.56
N GLY A 291 8.65 -3.98 -16.70
CA GLY A 291 10.10 -4.17 -16.85
C GLY A 291 10.62 -5.54 -16.40
N LEU A 292 9.80 -6.32 -15.68
CA LEU A 292 10.23 -7.63 -15.19
C LEU A 292 10.60 -8.62 -16.31
N PRO A 293 9.88 -8.74 -17.44
CA PRO A 293 10.32 -9.55 -18.57
C PRO A 293 11.63 -9.06 -19.19
N VAL A 294 11.91 -7.76 -19.17
CA VAL A 294 13.19 -7.20 -19.65
C VAL A 294 14.31 -7.66 -18.73
N TYR A 295 14.15 -7.54 -17.42
CA TYR A 295 15.11 -8.04 -16.44
C TYR A 295 15.38 -9.54 -16.63
N ALA A 296 14.31 -10.35 -16.67
CA ALA A 296 14.41 -11.79 -16.72
C ALA A 296 15.11 -12.32 -17.99
N LYS A 297 14.87 -11.68 -19.14
CA LYS A 297 15.37 -12.14 -20.45
C LYS A 297 16.64 -11.46 -20.92
N GLN A 298 16.87 -10.20 -20.51
CA GLN A 298 17.96 -9.37 -21.03
C GLN A 298 18.92 -8.90 -19.92
N GLY A 299 18.61 -9.18 -18.66
CA GLY A 299 19.45 -8.89 -17.51
C GLY A 299 19.40 -7.44 -17.04
N ARG A 300 20.28 -7.16 -16.05
CA ARG A 300 20.29 -5.92 -15.28
C ARG A 300 20.44 -4.65 -16.12
N THR A 301 21.39 -4.63 -17.04
CA THR A 301 21.69 -3.42 -17.86
C THR A 301 20.50 -2.97 -18.70
N ALA A 302 19.81 -3.93 -19.35
CA ALA A 302 18.62 -3.63 -20.13
C ALA A 302 17.46 -3.17 -19.23
N PHE A 303 17.34 -3.74 -18.05
CA PHE A 303 16.33 -3.33 -17.07
C PHE A 303 16.60 -1.94 -16.52
N ASP A 304 17.85 -1.57 -16.22
CA ASP A 304 18.20 -0.21 -15.82
C ASP A 304 17.79 0.80 -16.90
N ALA A 305 18.04 0.53 -18.17
CA ALA A 305 17.61 1.38 -19.28
C ALA A 305 16.08 1.51 -19.34
N TRP A 306 15.36 0.40 -19.20
CA TRP A 306 13.89 0.39 -19.16
C TRP A 306 13.34 1.21 -17.98
N LEU A 307 13.95 1.07 -16.80
CA LEU A 307 13.54 1.82 -15.61
C LEU A 307 13.70 3.32 -15.82
N HIS A 308 14.83 3.76 -16.39
CA HIS A 308 15.08 5.18 -16.67
C HIS A 308 14.13 5.75 -17.72
N GLU A 309 13.72 4.97 -18.73
CA GLU A 309 12.80 5.44 -19.77
C GLU A 309 11.32 5.34 -19.31
N LYS A 310 10.88 4.15 -18.88
CA LYS A 310 9.46 3.85 -18.63
C LYS A 310 9.10 3.86 -17.16
N GLY A 311 9.90 3.25 -16.31
CA GLY A 311 9.63 3.23 -14.86
C GLY A 311 9.58 4.64 -14.26
N VAL A 312 10.54 5.48 -14.62
CA VAL A 312 10.58 6.89 -14.20
C VAL A 312 9.39 7.66 -14.76
N ARG A 313 9.04 7.45 -16.02
CA ARG A 313 7.86 8.10 -16.62
C ARG A 313 6.58 7.70 -15.88
N ASN A 314 6.41 6.41 -15.56
CA ASN A 314 5.22 5.93 -14.85
C ASN A 314 5.07 6.63 -13.50
N ILE A 315 6.12 6.68 -12.68
CA ILE A 315 6.05 7.34 -11.37
C ILE A 315 5.84 8.86 -11.49
N GLN A 316 6.39 9.52 -12.50
CA GLN A 316 6.17 10.95 -12.73
C GLN A 316 4.72 11.23 -13.12
N MET A 317 4.15 10.47 -14.04
CA MET A 317 2.73 10.61 -14.43
C MET A 317 1.78 10.33 -13.26
N LEU A 318 2.14 9.37 -12.39
CA LEU A 318 1.41 9.11 -11.15
C LEU A 318 1.46 10.31 -10.21
N ASN A 319 2.64 10.93 -10.06
CA ASN A 319 2.81 12.12 -9.23
C ASN A 319 1.99 13.31 -9.72
N GLU A 320 1.87 13.50 -11.03
CA GLU A 320 1.00 14.53 -11.63
C GLU A 320 -0.48 14.35 -11.27
N VAL A 321 -0.94 13.09 -11.20
CA VAL A 321 -2.31 12.82 -10.72
C VAL A 321 -2.44 13.14 -9.24
N LEU A 322 -1.47 12.73 -8.41
CA LEU A 322 -1.47 13.02 -6.97
C LEU A 322 -1.46 14.51 -6.66
N ASP A 323 -0.80 15.34 -7.49
CA ASP A 323 -0.82 16.80 -7.36
C ASP A 323 -2.23 17.39 -7.39
N ARG A 324 -3.16 16.73 -8.09
CA ARG A 324 -4.54 17.19 -8.26
C ARG A 324 -5.51 16.59 -7.26
N VAL A 325 -5.25 15.35 -6.78
CA VAL A 325 -6.26 14.58 -6.05
C VAL A 325 -5.93 14.36 -4.57
N ALA A 326 -4.64 14.39 -4.19
CA ALA A 326 -4.22 14.08 -2.83
C ALA A 326 -4.34 15.27 -1.89
N GLN A 327 -4.44 14.98 -0.59
CA GLN A 327 -4.38 15.96 0.49
C GLN A 327 -3.27 15.63 1.47
N PRO A 328 -2.71 16.64 2.19
CA PRO A 328 -1.73 16.40 3.23
C PRO A 328 -2.22 15.40 4.29
N TRP A 329 -1.36 14.50 4.73
CA TRP A 329 -1.72 13.48 5.73
C TRP A 329 -2.21 14.06 7.06
N TRP A 330 -1.71 15.24 7.43
CA TRP A 330 -2.11 15.92 8.68
C TRP A 330 -3.51 16.56 8.61
N THR A 331 -4.15 16.60 7.44
CA THR A 331 -5.48 17.23 7.28
C THR A 331 -6.51 16.60 8.21
N VAL A 332 -6.48 15.28 8.38
CA VAL A 332 -7.43 14.56 9.27
C VAL A 332 -7.21 14.87 10.75
N TYR A 333 -6.04 15.36 11.13
CA TYR A 333 -5.71 15.78 12.50
C TYR A 333 -5.99 17.25 12.77
N GLY A 334 -6.49 18.00 11.80
CA GLY A 334 -6.81 19.42 11.94
C GLY A 334 -5.72 20.37 11.42
N GLY A 335 -4.77 19.84 10.64
CA GLY A 335 -3.74 20.63 9.97
C GLY A 335 -2.34 20.46 10.55
N ARG A 336 -1.36 21.04 9.87
CA ARG A 336 0.09 20.89 10.22
C ARG A 336 0.40 21.33 11.65
N ALA A 337 -0.18 22.42 12.11
CA ALA A 337 0.05 22.93 13.47
C ALA A 337 -0.39 21.96 14.56
N ALA A 338 -1.43 21.16 14.31
CA ALA A 338 -1.96 20.22 15.29
C ALA A 338 -1.08 18.96 15.49
N VAL A 339 -0.21 18.65 14.54
CA VAL A 339 0.70 17.49 14.59
C VAL A 339 2.14 17.87 14.91
N SER A 340 2.49 19.16 14.88
CA SER A 340 3.82 19.68 15.21
C SER A 340 3.97 20.09 16.68
N ALA A 341 2.90 20.00 17.47
CA ALA A 341 2.85 20.45 18.87
C ALA A 341 3.32 19.31 19.87
#